data_dd827aa82f7171a2ee329f218a5fb2f3
#
_entry.id   dd827aa82f7171a2ee329f218a5fb2f3
#
_cell.length_a   1.000
_cell.length_b   1.000
_cell.length_c   1.000
_cell.angle_alpha   90.00
_cell.angle_beta   90.00
_cell.angle_gamma   90.00
#
_symmetry.space_group_name_H-M   'P 1'
#
loop_
_entity.id
_entity.type
_entity.pdbx_description
1 polymer ?
#
loop_
_entity_poly.entity_id
_entity_poly.type
_entity_poly.pdbx_seq_one_letter_code
_entity_poly.pdbx_strand_id
1 'polypeptide(L)'
;MTPKKKSKLKTEEPPSDRYTLTINKEQASVIREALEIYSRLKHGQISELRELFRDRWCAPDSPFNWSTEPLLDSLKAVIFPDLEKNAYYGVGNKIYPESSVAWDIMQVLRHRLAWDRLKAEGRDQPEYWGVQYNPPMRFGSEPLATIEAKL
;
A
#
# COMPACT_ATOMS: atom_id res chain seq x y z
N MET A 1 1.95 -49.33 -22.78
CA MET A 1 3.11 -48.44 -22.46
C MET A 1 2.61 -47.01 -22.41
N THR A 2 2.45 -46.46 -21.22
CA THR A 2 1.97 -45.10 -21.00
C THR A 2 3.18 -44.16 -20.84
N PRO A 3 3.26 -43.00 -21.52
CA PRO A 3 4.41 -42.12 -21.41
C PRO A 3 4.36 -41.35 -20.08
N LYS A 4 5.42 -41.45 -19.29
CA LYS A 4 5.63 -40.66 -18.07
C LYS A 4 5.73 -39.17 -18.41
N LYS A 5 4.76 -38.37 -17.89
CA LYS A 5 4.84 -36.91 -17.87
C LYS A 5 6.09 -36.47 -17.11
N LYS A 6 7.08 -35.92 -17.81
CA LYS A 6 8.20 -35.20 -17.18
C LYS A 6 7.67 -33.97 -16.50
N SER A 7 7.74 -33.94 -15.16
CA SER A 7 7.49 -32.70 -14.40
C SER A 7 8.60 -31.71 -14.78
N LYS A 8 8.21 -30.55 -15.32
CA LYS A 8 9.15 -29.43 -15.49
C LYS A 8 9.54 -28.97 -14.09
N LEU A 9 10.80 -29.16 -13.73
CA LEU A 9 11.40 -28.44 -12.60
C LEU A 9 11.18 -26.95 -12.85
N LYS A 10 10.47 -26.27 -11.93
CA LYS A 10 10.49 -24.83 -11.85
C LYS A 10 11.92 -24.44 -11.54
N THR A 11 12.58 -23.77 -12.46
CA THR A 11 13.84 -23.07 -12.22
C THR A 11 13.51 -21.99 -11.18
N GLU A 12 13.92 -22.17 -9.93
CA GLU A 12 13.88 -21.11 -8.93
C GLU A 12 14.83 -20.03 -9.43
N GLU A 13 14.29 -18.85 -9.67
CA GLU A 13 15.11 -17.67 -9.92
C GLU A 13 16.07 -17.48 -8.74
N PRO A 14 17.34 -17.10 -8.98
CA PRO A 14 18.27 -16.84 -7.89
C PRO A 14 17.67 -15.81 -6.95
N PRO A 15 17.82 -16.00 -5.63
CA PRO A 15 17.26 -15.05 -4.66
C PRO A 15 17.81 -13.65 -4.94
N SER A 16 16.92 -12.72 -5.25
CA SER A 16 17.27 -11.31 -5.30
C SER A 16 17.92 -10.89 -3.98
N ASP A 17 18.88 -9.96 -4.02
CA ASP A 17 19.52 -9.43 -2.81
C ASP A 17 18.44 -9.03 -1.79
N ARG A 18 18.55 -9.56 -0.58
CA ARG A 18 17.59 -9.32 0.49
C ARG A 18 18.21 -8.46 1.56
N TYR A 19 17.45 -7.48 2.04
CA TYR A 19 17.84 -6.61 3.13
C TYR A 19 16.94 -6.84 4.33
N THR A 20 17.49 -6.75 5.54
CA THR A 20 16.73 -6.80 6.79
C THR A 20 16.72 -5.42 7.41
N LEU A 21 15.52 -4.91 7.71
CA LEU A 21 15.31 -3.65 8.42
C LEU A 21 14.70 -3.96 9.79
N THR A 22 15.34 -3.49 10.85
CA THR A 22 14.82 -3.61 12.22
C THR A 22 14.17 -2.29 12.62
N ILE A 23 12.87 -2.32 12.89
CA ILE A 23 12.07 -1.14 13.22
C ILE A 23 11.12 -1.46 14.38
N ASN A 24 10.71 -0.43 15.12
CA ASN A 24 9.65 -0.53 16.11
C ASN A 24 8.26 -0.36 15.48
N LYS A 25 7.20 -0.49 16.30
CA LYS A 25 5.80 -0.41 15.85
C LYS A 25 5.44 0.96 15.26
N GLU A 26 5.91 2.03 15.87
CA GLU A 26 5.66 3.40 15.42
C GLU A 26 6.32 3.67 14.07
N GLN A 27 7.57 3.25 13.90
CA GLN A 27 8.28 3.33 12.62
C GLN A 27 7.60 2.49 11.53
N ALA A 28 7.13 1.29 11.87
CA ALA A 28 6.36 0.45 10.94
C ALA A 28 5.05 1.12 10.50
N SER A 29 4.36 1.82 11.41
CA SER A 29 3.15 2.59 11.11
C SER A 29 3.43 3.75 10.16
N VAL A 30 4.51 4.50 10.38
CA VAL A 30 4.91 5.61 9.48
C VAL A 30 5.28 5.08 8.09
N ILE A 31 6.04 3.98 8.02
CA ILE A 31 6.42 3.37 6.73
C ILE A 31 5.16 2.88 5.99
N ARG A 32 4.24 2.21 6.69
CA ARG A 32 2.97 1.78 6.10
C ARG A 32 2.20 2.94 5.47
N GLU A 33 2.05 4.04 6.21
CA GLU A 33 1.35 5.23 5.74
C GLU A 33 2.06 5.88 4.55
N ALA A 34 3.37 6.03 4.63
CA ALA A 34 4.17 6.58 3.53
C ALA A 34 4.04 5.76 2.23
N LEU A 35 4.07 4.43 2.33
CA LEU A 35 3.93 3.54 1.19
C LEU A 35 2.49 3.58 0.60
N GLU A 36 1.47 3.70 1.46
CA GLU A 36 0.09 3.84 1.02
C GLU A 36 -0.09 5.14 0.22
N ILE A 37 0.36 6.27 0.77
CA ILE A 37 0.28 7.57 0.10
C ILE A 37 1.09 7.57 -1.20
N TYR A 38 2.33 7.08 -1.17
CA TYR A 38 3.16 6.95 -2.37
C TYR A 38 2.43 6.18 -3.48
N SER A 39 1.88 5.02 -3.14
CA SER A 39 1.16 4.19 -4.09
C SER A 39 -0.07 4.91 -4.65
N ARG A 40 -0.91 5.50 -3.78
CA ARG A 40 -2.12 6.22 -4.18
C ARG A 40 -1.83 7.43 -5.07
N LEU A 41 -0.83 8.24 -4.73
CA LEU A 41 -0.42 9.38 -5.56
C LEU A 41 0.07 8.94 -6.95
N LYS A 42 0.87 7.88 -7.02
CA LYS A 42 1.31 7.28 -8.30
C LYS A 42 0.16 6.71 -9.12
N HIS A 43 -0.92 6.31 -8.49
CA HIS A 43 -2.14 5.87 -9.17
C HIS A 43 -3.04 7.04 -9.64
N GLY A 44 -2.66 8.29 -9.38
CA GLY A 44 -3.44 9.47 -9.76
C GLY A 44 -4.48 9.90 -8.72
N GLN A 45 -4.43 9.36 -7.51
CA GLN A 45 -5.30 9.79 -6.40
C GLN A 45 -4.70 11.02 -5.69
N ILE A 46 -4.60 12.13 -6.40
CA ILE A 46 -3.99 13.36 -5.89
C ILE A 46 -4.77 13.95 -4.69
N SER A 47 -6.06 13.65 -4.58
CA SER A 47 -6.88 14.03 -3.42
C SER A 47 -6.39 13.46 -2.08
N GLU A 48 -5.55 12.41 -2.09
CA GLU A 48 -4.93 11.87 -0.88
C GLU A 48 -4.00 12.87 -0.18
N LEU A 49 -3.51 13.89 -0.87
CA LEU A 49 -2.79 15.00 -0.25
C LEU A 49 -3.64 15.73 0.81
N ARG A 50 -4.96 15.76 0.64
CA ARG A 50 -5.88 16.32 1.63
C ARG A 50 -5.88 15.49 2.91
N GLU A 51 -5.88 14.17 2.78
CA GLU A 51 -5.87 13.25 3.92
C GLU A 51 -4.54 13.34 4.70
N LEU A 52 -3.43 13.48 3.98
CA LEU A 52 -2.10 13.65 4.58
C LEU A 52 -1.98 14.90 5.46
N PHE A 53 -2.70 15.97 5.10
CA PHE A 53 -2.71 17.24 5.81
C PHE A 53 -4.07 17.57 6.42
N ARG A 54 -4.83 16.56 6.82
CA ARG A 54 -6.21 16.71 7.31
C ARG A 54 -6.34 17.67 8.48
N ASP A 55 -5.42 17.61 9.43
CA ASP A 55 -5.38 18.47 10.60
C ASP A 55 -5.28 19.96 10.24
N ARG A 56 -4.53 20.30 9.20
CA ARG A 56 -4.43 21.65 8.67
C ARG A 56 -5.61 22.03 7.76
N TRP A 57 -6.14 21.06 7.04
CA TRP A 57 -7.19 21.27 6.06
C TRP A 57 -8.57 21.46 6.69
N CYS A 58 -8.85 20.73 7.76
CA CYS A 58 -10.10 20.74 8.48
C CYS A 58 -10.13 21.73 9.66
N ALA A 59 -9.08 22.49 9.89
CA ALA A 59 -9.09 23.54 10.90
C ALA A 59 -10.19 24.59 10.57
N PRO A 60 -10.97 25.08 11.57
CA PRO A 60 -12.09 25.98 11.33
C PRO A 60 -11.74 27.23 10.54
N ASP A 61 -10.52 27.76 10.73
CA ASP A 61 -10.00 28.96 10.09
C ASP A 61 -9.04 28.64 8.92
N SER A 62 -9.04 27.42 8.42
CA SER A 62 -8.11 27.00 7.36
C SER A 62 -8.46 27.67 6.03
N PRO A 63 -7.52 28.42 5.43
CA PRO A 63 -7.70 28.96 4.09
C PRO A 63 -7.73 27.86 3.03
N PHE A 64 -7.40 26.61 3.41
CA PHE A 64 -7.34 25.46 2.52
C PHE A 64 -8.68 24.73 2.33
N ASN A 65 -9.78 25.19 2.96
CA ASN A 65 -10.99 24.40 3.07
C ASN A 65 -11.64 24.13 1.70
N TRP A 66 -12.15 25.06 0.98
CA TRP A 66 -12.89 24.82 -0.28
C TRP A 66 -12.15 25.23 -1.56
N SER A 67 -11.14 26.09 -1.43
CA SER A 67 -10.40 26.64 -2.58
C SER A 67 -9.34 25.68 -3.14
N THR A 68 -8.99 24.64 -2.44
CA THR A 68 -7.88 23.74 -2.81
C THR A 68 -8.31 22.54 -3.66
N GLU A 69 -9.59 22.16 -3.66
CA GLU A 69 -10.08 21.08 -4.53
C GLU A 69 -9.84 21.37 -6.02
N PRO A 70 -10.18 22.56 -6.53
CA PRO A 70 -9.86 22.93 -7.92
C PRO A 70 -8.36 22.91 -8.22
N LEU A 71 -7.50 23.22 -7.24
CA LEU A 71 -6.06 23.16 -7.40
C LEU A 71 -5.55 21.71 -7.51
N LEU A 72 -6.08 20.80 -6.70
CA LEU A 72 -5.74 19.38 -6.78
C LEU A 72 -6.23 18.77 -8.10
N ASP A 73 -7.41 19.15 -8.56
CA ASP A 73 -7.94 18.73 -9.86
C ASP A 73 -7.04 19.23 -11.01
N SER A 74 -6.63 20.49 -10.96
CA SER A 74 -5.73 21.07 -11.93
C SER A 74 -4.37 20.40 -11.93
N LEU A 75 -3.81 20.13 -10.74
CA LEU A 75 -2.56 19.39 -10.57
C LEU A 75 -2.65 18.00 -11.17
N LYS A 76 -3.76 17.29 -10.88
CA LYS A 76 -4.01 15.97 -11.44
C LYS A 76 -4.06 16.00 -12.97
N ALA A 77 -4.76 16.94 -13.56
CA ALA A 77 -4.88 17.07 -15.01
C ALA A 77 -3.53 17.34 -15.70
N VAL A 78 -2.61 18.04 -15.01
CA VAL A 78 -1.25 18.28 -15.53
C VAL A 78 -0.38 17.02 -15.41
N ILE A 79 -0.43 16.29 -14.30
CA ILE A 79 0.41 15.12 -14.06
C ILE A 79 -0.11 13.89 -14.82
N PHE A 80 -1.43 13.74 -14.91
CA PHE A 80 -2.12 12.59 -15.48
C PHE A 80 -3.14 13.04 -16.54
N PRO A 81 -2.69 13.56 -17.68
CA PRO A 81 -3.59 14.12 -18.70
C PRO A 81 -4.51 13.07 -19.36
N ASP A 82 -4.19 11.80 -19.20
CA ASP A 82 -4.94 10.65 -19.68
C ASP A 82 -6.02 10.15 -18.69
N LEU A 83 -6.05 10.71 -17.48
CA LEU A 83 -7.03 10.37 -16.46
C LEU A 83 -8.12 11.44 -16.33
N GLU A 84 -9.36 11.03 -16.34
CA GLU A 84 -10.48 11.88 -15.96
C GLU A 84 -10.40 12.26 -14.46
N LYS A 85 -11.14 13.30 -14.08
CA LYS A 85 -11.14 13.86 -12.72
C LYS A 85 -11.26 12.79 -11.62
N ASN A 86 -12.20 11.87 -11.76
CA ASN A 86 -12.50 10.84 -10.75
C ASN A 86 -11.88 9.47 -11.07
N ALA A 87 -11.12 9.36 -12.16
CA ALA A 87 -10.44 8.13 -12.55
C ALA A 87 -9.07 8.01 -11.88
N TYR A 88 -8.59 6.80 -11.72
CA TYR A 88 -7.24 6.49 -11.27
C TYR A 88 -6.81 5.13 -11.83
N TYR A 89 -5.50 4.89 -11.88
CA TYR A 89 -4.97 3.60 -12.27
C TYR A 89 -5.23 2.57 -11.17
N GLY A 90 -5.57 1.34 -11.58
CA GLY A 90 -5.71 0.22 -10.65
C GLY A 90 -4.37 -0.23 -10.08
N VAL A 91 -4.40 -0.88 -8.92
CA VAL A 91 -3.25 -1.59 -8.36
C VAL A 91 -2.84 -2.69 -9.35
N GLY A 92 -1.54 -2.83 -9.60
CA GLY A 92 -1.01 -3.75 -10.61
C GLY A 92 -0.95 -3.15 -12.03
N ASN A 93 -1.20 -1.84 -12.20
CA ASN A 93 -0.97 -1.18 -13.47
C ASN A 93 0.53 -1.23 -13.85
N LYS A 94 0.79 -1.16 -15.15
CA LYS A 94 2.16 -1.25 -15.70
C LYS A 94 2.81 0.12 -15.95
N ILE A 95 2.09 1.22 -15.67
CA ILE A 95 2.60 2.59 -15.90
C ILE A 95 3.58 2.96 -14.79
N TYR A 96 3.24 2.60 -13.56
CA TYR A 96 4.07 2.82 -12.37
C TYR A 96 4.23 1.50 -11.59
N PRO A 97 5.02 0.53 -12.08
CA PRO A 97 5.13 -0.79 -11.46
C PRO A 97 5.63 -0.73 -10.02
N GLU A 98 6.48 0.25 -9.68
CA GLU A 98 6.97 0.49 -8.33
C GLU A 98 5.86 0.84 -7.33
N SER A 99 4.75 1.41 -7.80
CA SER A 99 3.59 1.71 -6.95
C SER A 99 2.88 0.45 -6.48
N SER A 100 2.87 -0.58 -7.31
CA SER A 100 2.32 -1.89 -6.95
C SER A 100 3.21 -2.62 -5.94
N VAL A 101 4.54 -2.50 -6.06
CA VAL A 101 5.48 -3.03 -5.06
C VAL A 101 5.28 -2.32 -3.71
N ALA A 102 5.15 -0.99 -3.71
CA ALA A 102 4.87 -0.21 -2.51
C ALA A 102 3.55 -0.63 -1.85
N TRP A 103 2.50 -0.84 -2.65
CA TRP A 103 1.21 -1.32 -2.18
C TRP A 103 1.30 -2.70 -1.53
N ASP A 104 2.06 -3.63 -2.12
CA ASP A 104 2.25 -4.97 -1.59
C ASP A 104 2.95 -4.94 -0.23
N ILE A 105 4.01 -4.15 -0.07
CA ILE A 105 4.70 -3.97 1.22
C ILE A 105 3.76 -3.33 2.25
N MET A 106 2.99 -2.32 1.84
CA MET A 106 2.00 -1.66 2.70
C MET A 106 0.97 -2.64 3.24
N GLN A 107 0.45 -3.53 2.39
CA GLN A 107 -0.52 -4.57 2.81
C GLN A 107 0.07 -5.50 3.87
N VAL A 108 1.32 -5.95 3.70
CA VAL A 108 2.02 -6.81 4.66
C VAL A 108 2.14 -6.11 6.02
N LEU A 109 2.59 -4.85 6.03
CA LEU A 109 2.70 -4.05 7.26
C LEU A 109 1.33 -3.82 7.90
N ARG A 110 0.32 -3.45 7.12
CA ARG A 110 -1.05 -3.22 7.59
C ARG A 110 -1.62 -4.45 8.27
N HIS A 111 -1.52 -5.59 7.62
CA HIS A 111 -2.00 -6.87 8.12
C HIS A 111 -1.30 -7.22 9.44
N ARG A 112 0.03 -7.15 9.48
CA ARG A 112 0.80 -7.46 10.69
C ARG A 112 0.45 -6.55 11.86
N LEU A 113 0.44 -5.24 11.65
CA LEU A 113 0.12 -4.26 12.68
C LEU A 113 -1.30 -4.42 13.23
N ALA A 114 -2.26 -4.80 12.38
CA ALA A 114 -3.64 -5.05 12.80
C ALA A 114 -3.73 -6.25 13.74
N TRP A 115 -3.09 -7.36 13.42
CA TRP A 115 -3.08 -8.55 14.26
C TRP A 115 -2.28 -8.36 15.55
N ASP A 116 -1.15 -7.64 15.52
CA ASP A 116 -0.38 -7.34 16.73
C ASP A 116 -1.18 -6.45 17.69
N ARG A 117 -1.96 -5.50 17.17
CA ARG A 117 -2.87 -4.67 17.98
C ARG A 117 -3.94 -5.53 18.65
N LEU A 118 -4.57 -6.41 17.88
CA LEU A 118 -5.62 -7.29 18.37
C LEU A 118 -5.13 -8.19 19.51
N LYS A 119 -3.93 -8.76 19.34
CA LYS A 119 -3.27 -9.55 20.39
C LYS A 119 -2.96 -8.73 21.64
N ALA A 120 -2.48 -7.51 21.48
CA ALA A 120 -2.20 -6.60 22.60
C ALA A 120 -3.46 -6.25 23.40
N GLU A 121 -4.64 -6.27 22.74
CA GLU A 121 -5.95 -6.11 23.37
C GLU A 121 -6.48 -7.41 24.00
N GLY A 122 -5.71 -8.51 23.96
CA GLY A 122 -6.12 -9.82 24.47
C GLY A 122 -7.23 -10.48 23.66
N ARG A 123 -7.34 -10.16 22.37
CA ARG A 123 -8.38 -10.65 21.47
C ARG A 123 -7.80 -11.53 20.38
N ASP A 124 -8.48 -12.64 20.09
CA ASP A 124 -8.08 -13.56 19.01
C ASP A 124 -8.79 -13.29 17.69
N GLN A 125 -9.90 -12.54 17.73
CA GLN A 125 -10.69 -12.21 16.55
C GLN A 125 -11.14 -10.74 16.58
N PRO A 126 -11.20 -10.08 15.43
CA PRO A 126 -11.71 -8.72 15.35
C PRO A 126 -13.24 -8.70 15.53
N GLU A 127 -13.76 -7.63 16.12
CA GLU A 127 -15.19 -7.39 16.23
C GLU A 127 -15.83 -7.20 14.85
N TYR A 128 -15.11 -6.48 13.95
CA TYR A 128 -15.49 -6.27 12.56
C TYR A 128 -14.33 -6.64 11.63
N TRP A 129 -14.62 -7.43 10.61
CA TRP A 129 -13.65 -7.82 9.60
C TRP A 129 -13.44 -6.67 8.60
N GLY A 130 -12.38 -5.92 8.78
CA GLY A 130 -11.94 -4.90 7.85
C GLY A 130 -10.80 -5.39 6.95
N VAL A 131 -10.51 -4.65 5.90
CA VAL A 131 -9.48 -4.97 4.89
C VAL A 131 -8.08 -5.20 5.51
N GLN A 132 -7.81 -4.63 6.68
CA GLN A 132 -6.55 -4.80 7.41
C GLN A 132 -6.30 -6.22 7.91
N TYR A 133 -7.34 -7.03 8.03
CA TYR A 133 -7.24 -8.43 8.47
C TYR A 133 -7.17 -9.42 7.31
N ASN A 134 -7.42 -8.97 6.08
CA ASN A 134 -7.30 -9.81 4.90
C ASN A 134 -5.84 -10.14 4.62
N PRO A 135 -5.53 -11.40 4.23
CA PRO A 135 -4.18 -11.75 3.81
C PRO A 135 -3.68 -10.83 2.69
N PRO A 136 -2.41 -10.39 2.74
CA PRO A 136 -1.82 -9.59 1.68
C PRO A 136 -1.84 -10.33 0.34
N MET A 137 -2.15 -9.62 -0.73
CA MET A 137 -2.12 -10.13 -2.09
C MET A 137 -1.03 -9.43 -2.89
N ARG A 138 -0.37 -10.18 -3.79
CA ARG A 138 0.67 -9.65 -4.65
C ARG A 138 0.09 -9.02 -5.91
N PHE A 139 0.43 -7.78 -6.19
CA PHE A 139 0.11 -7.03 -7.40
C PHE A 139 1.35 -6.61 -8.18
N GLY A 140 2.46 -6.40 -7.49
CA GLY A 140 3.75 -6.04 -8.09
C GLY A 140 4.52 -7.22 -8.65
N SER A 141 5.67 -6.93 -9.25
CA SER A 141 6.61 -7.92 -9.81
C SER A 141 7.37 -8.70 -8.73
N GLU A 142 7.58 -8.07 -7.57
CA GLU A 142 8.39 -8.63 -6.50
C GLU A 142 7.58 -9.62 -5.63
N PRO A 143 8.24 -10.60 -4.99
CA PRO A 143 7.59 -11.42 -3.97
C PRO A 143 7.12 -10.55 -2.79
N LEU A 144 6.05 -11.00 -2.11
CA LEU A 144 5.59 -10.31 -0.91
C LEU A 144 6.70 -10.24 0.13
N ALA A 145 6.82 -9.08 0.77
CA ALA A 145 7.71 -8.89 1.90
C ALA A 145 7.31 -9.82 3.08
N THR A 146 8.29 -10.20 3.88
CA THR A 146 8.05 -10.93 5.13
C THR A 146 8.30 -10.02 6.32
N ILE A 147 7.48 -10.15 7.35
CA ILE A 147 7.62 -9.41 8.61
C ILE A 147 7.55 -10.36 9.79
N GLU A 148 8.58 -10.38 10.61
CA GLU A 148 8.67 -11.21 11.80
C GLU A 148 8.77 -10.30 13.04
N ALA A 149 7.97 -10.58 14.08
CA ALA A 149 8.18 -9.94 15.37
C ALA A 149 9.33 -10.65 16.08
N LYS A 150 10.34 -9.91 16.47
CA LYS A 150 11.30 -10.39 17.47
C LYS A 150 10.69 -10.06 18.84
N LEU A 151 10.33 -11.11 19.58
CA LEU A 151 9.90 -11.04 20.97
C LEU A 151 11.09 -10.76 21.87
#